data_62dc1b424d2823e1227e6cd690397512
#
_entry.id   62dc1b424d2823e1227e6cd690397512
#
_cell.length_a   1.000
_cell.length_b   1.000
_cell.length_c   1.000
_cell.angle_alpha   90.00
_cell.angle_beta   90.00
_cell.angle_gamma   90.00
#
_symmetry.space_group_name_H-M   'P 1'
#
loop_
_entity.id
_entity.type
_entity.pdbx_description
1 polymer ?
#
loop_
_entity_poly.entity_id
_entity_poly.type
_entity_poly.pdbx_seq_one_letter_code
_entity_poly.pdbx_strand_id
1 'polypeptide(L)'
;MHRSLFFLLLLLASCQQAKKVEPDIPCHLRYPHTCKPLVVLEVAKPDFKFLGNQRLNRLTYYLAMQERVESQQVGFSGSFSEVYEAYEALQQQASLEELSLLLRHPSPNVRYYALLGLAERDPKNKTNYYQQLAGKYDSLNTIDGCVGSSGELWEFTRYRVFESKY
;
A
#
# COMPACT_ATOMS: atom_id res chain seq x y z
N MET A 1 -1.16 56.56 18.14
CA MET A 1 -0.40 55.30 18.15
C MET A 1 -1.29 54.06 18.30
N HIS A 2 -2.38 53.88 17.53
CA HIS A 2 -3.33 52.76 17.67
C HIS A 2 -3.64 52.02 16.39
N ARG A 3 -2.85 52.17 15.32
CA ARG A 3 -3.10 51.53 14.03
C ARG A 3 -2.29 50.25 13.75
N SER A 4 -1.28 49.92 14.58
CA SER A 4 -0.41 48.75 14.35
C SER A 4 -0.90 47.46 15.00
N LEU A 5 -1.83 47.52 15.94
CA LEU A 5 -2.30 46.31 16.68
C LEU A 5 -3.36 45.52 15.93
N PHE A 6 -4.07 46.14 14.97
CA PHE A 6 -5.15 45.46 14.22
C PHE A 6 -4.65 44.56 13.09
N PHE A 7 -3.45 44.81 12.60
CA PHE A 7 -2.87 43.97 11.51
C PHE A 7 -2.25 42.66 12.02
N LEU A 8 -1.87 42.60 13.30
CA LEU A 8 -1.26 41.39 13.88
C LEU A 8 -2.29 40.31 14.22
N LEU A 9 -3.55 40.69 14.44
CA LEU A 9 -4.63 39.76 14.78
C LEU A 9 -5.23 39.04 13.57
N LEU A 10 -5.04 39.55 12.37
CA LEU A 10 -5.54 38.92 11.13
C LEU A 10 -4.62 37.82 10.57
N LEU A 11 -3.38 37.74 11.04
CA LEU A 11 -2.42 36.73 10.60
C LEU A 11 -2.48 35.43 11.42
N LEU A 12 -3.21 35.41 12.53
CA LEU A 12 -3.34 34.20 13.36
C LEU A 12 -4.60 33.36 13.07
N ALA A 13 -5.48 33.85 12.19
CA ALA A 13 -6.74 33.16 11.89
C ALA A 13 -6.69 32.22 10.68
N SER A 14 -5.55 32.10 10.00
CA SER A 14 -5.49 31.31 8.76
C SER A 14 -4.85 29.92 8.88
N CYS A 15 -4.56 29.44 10.10
CA CYS A 15 -3.92 28.14 10.30
C CYS A 15 -4.75 27.14 11.13
N GLN A 16 -6.08 27.18 11.06
CA GLN A 16 -6.89 26.16 11.75
C GLN A 16 -8.09 25.70 10.92
N GLN A 17 -7.79 25.07 9.79
CA GLN A 17 -8.67 24.02 9.29
C GLN A 17 -7.81 22.80 8.98
N ALA A 18 -7.33 22.13 10.01
CA ALA A 18 -6.99 20.74 9.92
C ALA A 18 -8.32 20.03 9.56
N LYS A 19 -8.50 19.73 8.27
CA LYS A 19 -9.55 18.83 7.82
C LYS A 19 -9.43 17.57 8.67
N LYS A 20 -10.48 17.28 9.45
CA LYS A 20 -10.66 15.96 10.04
C LYS A 20 -10.50 14.95 8.91
N VAL A 21 -9.36 14.31 8.85
CA VAL A 21 -9.16 13.15 7.99
C VAL A 21 -9.98 12.05 8.65
N GLU A 22 -11.08 11.65 8.04
CA GLU A 22 -11.76 10.44 8.45
C GLU A 22 -10.79 9.28 8.25
N PRO A 23 -10.42 8.55 9.32
CA PRO A 23 -9.56 7.39 9.19
C PRO A 23 -10.30 6.25 8.47
N ASP A 24 -9.59 5.43 7.76
CA ASP A 24 -9.82 4.02 7.47
C ASP A 24 -10.39 3.57 6.13
N ILE A 25 -10.58 4.42 5.10
CA ILE A 25 -11.00 3.91 3.80
C ILE A 25 -10.14 4.51 2.68
N PRO A 26 -9.46 3.70 1.84
CA PRO A 26 -8.74 4.18 0.67
C PRO A 26 -9.59 5.08 -0.22
N CYS A 27 -9.00 6.11 -0.86
CA CYS A 27 -9.71 7.14 -1.60
C CYS A 27 -10.73 6.58 -2.60
N HIS A 28 -10.39 5.53 -3.34
CA HIS A 28 -11.28 4.89 -4.31
C HIS A 28 -12.50 4.20 -3.67
N LEU A 29 -12.45 3.88 -2.38
CA LEU A 29 -13.56 3.34 -1.60
C LEU A 29 -14.35 4.47 -0.92
N ARG A 30 -13.68 5.60 -0.60
CA ARG A 30 -14.26 6.77 0.09
C ARG A 30 -14.92 7.74 -0.90
N TYR A 31 -14.28 7.94 -2.05
CA TYR A 31 -14.72 8.89 -3.07
C TYR A 31 -14.69 8.26 -4.47
N PRO A 32 -15.63 7.35 -4.79
CA PRO A 32 -15.64 6.63 -6.06
C PRO A 32 -15.74 7.54 -7.30
N HIS A 33 -16.11 8.82 -7.12
CA HIS A 33 -16.28 9.79 -8.21
C HIS A 33 -15.07 10.74 -8.39
N THR A 34 -14.17 10.82 -7.41
CA THR A 34 -13.04 11.76 -7.43
C THR A 34 -11.68 11.07 -7.61
N CYS A 35 -11.59 9.82 -7.24
CA CYS A 35 -10.42 9.01 -7.56
C CYS A 35 -10.56 8.52 -8.98
N LYS A 36 -9.47 8.52 -9.75
CA LYS A 36 -9.48 7.95 -11.10
C LYS A 36 -10.24 6.62 -11.01
N PRO A 37 -11.37 6.50 -11.70
CA PRO A 37 -12.18 5.31 -11.52
C PRO A 37 -11.33 4.08 -11.84
N LEU A 38 -11.53 3.05 -11.10
CA LEU A 38 -11.08 1.68 -11.40
C LEU A 38 -11.58 1.16 -12.77
N VAL A 39 -11.83 2.05 -13.71
CA VAL A 39 -12.28 1.78 -15.10
C VAL A 39 -11.23 1.00 -15.89
N VAL A 40 -9.98 1.02 -15.44
CA VAL A 40 -8.93 0.16 -16.02
C VAL A 40 -9.20 -1.32 -15.75
N LEU A 41 -10.21 -1.64 -14.98
CA LEU A 41 -10.62 -3.00 -14.62
C LEU A 41 -11.09 -3.87 -15.78
N GLU A 42 -11.41 -3.30 -16.94
CA GLU A 42 -11.88 -4.10 -18.07
C GLU A 42 -10.75 -4.68 -18.93
N VAL A 43 -9.53 -4.16 -18.84
CA VAL A 43 -8.42 -4.52 -19.76
C VAL A 43 -7.64 -5.72 -19.29
N ALA A 44 -7.63 -6.03 -18.02
CA ALA A 44 -6.96 -7.21 -17.51
C ALA A 44 -7.86 -7.89 -16.48
N LYS A 45 -8.86 -8.63 -16.95
CA LYS A 45 -9.36 -9.73 -16.13
C LYS A 45 -8.21 -10.73 -16.05
N PRO A 46 -7.36 -10.70 -15.00
CA PRO A 46 -6.54 -11.87 -14.78
C PRO A 46 -7.52 -13.01 -14.59
N ASP A 47 -7.31 -14.15 -15.21
CA ASP A 47 -8.05 -15.40 -14.99
C ASP A 47 -7.92 -15.92 -13.55
N PHE A 48 -7.61 -15.04 -12.66
CA PHE A 48 -7.44 -15.26 -11.24
C PHE A 48 -8.76 -15.05 -10.51
N LYS A 49 -9.61 -16.04 -10.55
CA LYS A 49 -10.64 -16.24 -9.51
C LYS A 49 -9.96 -16.62 -8.20
N PHE A 50 -9.04 -15.73 -7.71
CA PHE A 50 -8.20 -16.08 -6.59
C PHE A 50 -8.98 -16.19 -5.29
N LEU A 51 -9.90 -15.28 -5.09
CA LEU A 51 -10.48 -15.13 -3.78
C LEU A 51 -12.00 -15.18 -3.93
N GLY A 52 -12.64 -15.99 -3.14
CA GLY A 52 -14.10 -16.06 -3.10
C GLY A 52 -14.78 -14.75 -2.66
N ASN A 53 -13.97 -13.77 -2.19
CA ASN A 53 -14.43 -12.49 -1.69
C ASN A 53 -14.18 -11.36 -2.70
N GLN A 54 -15.27 -10.74 -3.18
CA GLN A 54 -15.20 -9.65 -4.16
C GLN A 54 -14.38 -8.43 -3.65
N ARG A 55 -14.41 -8.13 -2.36
CA ARG A 55 -13.68 -7.01 -1.77
C ARG A 55 -12.18 -7.27 -1.79
N LEU A 56 -11.75 -8.48 -1.43
CA LEU A 56 -10.35 -8.89 -1.50
C LEU A 56 -9.83 -8.84 -2.94
N ASN A 57 -10.64 -9.29 -3.91
CA ASN A 57 -10.27 -9.20 -5.32
C ASN A 57 -10.08 -7.75 -5.78
N ARG A 58 -10.90 -6.81 -5.31
CA ARG A 58 -10.72 -5.37 -5.62
C ARG A 58 -9.44 -4.81 -5.03
N LEU A 59 -9.14 -5.12 -3.76
CA LEU A 59 -7.89 -4.69 -3.09
C LEU A 59 -6.66 -5.27 -3.80
N THR A 60 -6.67 -6.55 -4.10
CA THR A 60 -5.61 -7.25 -4.84
C THR A 60 -5.39 -6.60 -6.21
N TYR A 61 -6.47 -6.31 -6.93
CA TYR A 61 -6.39 -5.66 -8.22
C TYR A 61 -5.84 -4.23 -8.11
N TYR A 62 -6.31 -3.45 -7.14
CA TYR A 62 -5.79 -2.12 -6.90
C TYR A 62 -4.27 -2.14 -6.68
N LEU A 63 -3.78 -3.04 -5.83
CA LEU A 63 -2.35 -3.22 -5.58
C LEU A 63 -1.59 -3.67 -6.84
N ALA A 64 -2.21 -4.50 -7.68
CA ALA A 64 -1.61 -4.98 -8.93
C ALA A 64 -1.40 -3.89 -9.96
N MET A 65 -2.27 -2.86 -9.95
CA MET A 65 -2.24 -1.75 -10.91
C MET A 65 -1.30 -0.61 -10.50
N GLN A 66 -0.69 -0.68 -9.31
CA GLN A 66 0.26 0.33 -8.88
C GLN A 66 1.59 0.17 -9.61
N GLU A 67 2.26 1.29 -9.92
CA GLU A 67 3.58 1.29 -10.55
C GLU A 67 4.69 0.90 -9.57
N ARG A 68 4.40 0.96 -8.26
CA ARG A 68 5.35 0.72 -7.18
C ARG A 68 4.65 0.27 -5.90
N VAL A 69 5.41 -0.30 -4.99
CA VAL A 69 5.01 -0.48 -3.60
C VAL A 69 5.41 0.72 -2.75
N GLU A 70 4.65 1.01 -1.73
CA GLU A 70 4.83 2.20 -0.89
C GLU A 70 4.88 1.80 0.59
N SER A 71 5.70 2.53 1.37
CA SER A 71 5.63 2.49 2.82
C SER A 71 4.40 3.26 3.33
N GLN A 72 4.11 3.16 4.62
CA GLN A 72 2.95 3.80 5.26
C GLN A 72 2.91 5.32 5.03
N GLN A 73 4.07 5.96 5.04
CA GLN A 73 4.19 7.40 4.79
C GLN A 73 5.12 7.65 3.61
N VAL A 74 4.69 8.51 2.69
CA VAL A 74 5.42 8.80 1.46
C VAL A 74 5.53 10.30 1.21
N GLY A 75 6.59 10.69 0.49
CA GLY A 75 6.87 12.07 0.14
C GLY A 75 7.43 12.90 1.29
N PHE A 76 7.87 14.11 0.97
CA PHE A 76 8.47 15.05 1.93
C PHE A 76 7.54 15.46 3.08
N SER A 77 6.25 15.48 2.82
CA SER A 77 5.23 15.82 3.83
C SER A 77 4.88 14.65 4.76
N GLY A 78 5.38 13.44 4.49
CA GLY A 78 5.00 12.25 5.21
C GLY A 78 3.50 11.93 5.05
N SER A 79 2.96 12.13 3.85
CA SER A 79 1.55 11.85 3.57
C SER A 79 1.28 10.35 3.67
N PHE A 80 0.14 9.96 4.22
CA PHE A 80 -0.25 8.55 4.26
C PHE A 80 -0.46 8.01 2.85
N SER A 81 0.04 6.80 2.60
CA SER A 81 -0.05 6.11 1.33
C SER A 81 -1.39 5.37 1.21
N GLU A 82 -2.17 5.70 0.17
CA GLU A 82 -3.38 4.94 -0.17
C GLU A 82 -3.06 3.49 -0.60
N VAL A 83 -1.88 3.29 -1.18
CA VAL A 83 -1.40 1.95 -1.57
C VAL A 83 -1.14 1.10 -0.34
N TYR A 84 -0.51 1.69 0.68
CA TYR A 84 -0.26 1.01 1.95
C TYR A 84 -1.56 0.75 2.73
N GLU A 85 -2.50 1.70 2.73
CA GLU A 85 -3.84 1.49 3.33
C GLU A 85 -4.58 0.31 2.67
N ALA A 86 -4.49 0.18 1.33
CA ALA A 86 -5.08 -0.96 0.63
C ALA A 86 -4.41 -2.29 1.01
N TYR A 87 -3.09 -2.28 1.23
CA TYR A 87 -2.36 -3.44 1.75
C TYR A 87 -2.84 -3.81 3.16
N GLU A 88 -2.93 -2.85 4.09
CA GLU A 88 -3.41 -3.10 5.45
C GLU A 88 -4.84 -3.69 5.44
N ALA A 89 -5.71 -3.13 4.59
CA ALA A 89 -7.06 -3.65 4.44
C ALA A 89 -7.09 -5.10 3.89
N LEU A 90 -6.20 -5.43 2.95
CA LEU A 90 -6.03 -6.78 2.43
C LEU A 90 -5.52 -7.72 3.52
N GLN A 91 -4.47 -7.33 4.23
CA GLN A 91 -3.87 -8.11 5.31
C GLN A 91 -4.86 -8.44 6.44
N GLN A 92 -5.69 -7.47 6.83
CA GLN A 92 -6.68 -7.65 7.90
C GLN A 92 -7.83 -8.58 7.51
N GLN A 93 -8.21 -8.62 6.24
CA GLN A 93 -9.39 -9.32 5.78
C GLN A 93 -9.12 -10.68 5.15
N ALA A 94 -7.93 -10.87 4.55
CA ALA A 94 -7.56 -12.14 3.92
C ALA A 94 -7.15 -13.18 4.98
N SER A 95 -7.47 -14.45 4.74
CA SER A 95 -6.91 -15.57 5.51
C SER A 95 -5.43 -15.80 5.15
N LEU A 96 -4.71 -16.60 5.95
CA LEU A 96 -3.33 -16.98 5.63
C LEU A 96 -3.26 -17.78 4.31
N GLU A 97 -4.27 -18.62 4.04
CA GLU A 97 -4.38 -19.38 2.81
C GLU A 97 -4.56 -18.46 1.59
N GLU A 98 -5.43 -17.45 1.71
CA GLU A 98 -5.65 -16.46 0.65
C GLU A 98 -4.39 -15.64 0.38
N LEU A 99 -3.70 -15.16 1.42
CA LEU A 99 -2.40 -14.49 1.27
C LEU A 99 -1.36 -15.41 0.63
N SER A 100 -1.32 -16.69 1.01
CA SER A 100 -0.43 -17.69 0.40
C SER A 100 -0.69 -17.89 -1.10
N LEU A 101 -1.96 -17.89 -1.50
CA LEU A 101 -2.32 -17.93 -2.92
C LEU A 101 -1.78 -16.71 -3.67
N LEU A 102 -1.81 -15.53 -3.05
CA LEU A 102 -1.33 -14.29 -3.66
C LEU A 102 0.19 -14.28 -3.89
N LEU A 103 0.99 -15.14 -3.27
CA LEU A 103 2.40 -15.31 -3.61
C LEU A 103 2.62 -15.82 -5.05
N ARG A 104 1.60 -16.34 -5.69
CA ARG A 104 1.63 -16.78 -7.09
C ARG A 104 1.03 -15.77 -8.06
N HIS A 105 0.59 -14.62 -7.56
CA HIS A 105 -0.01 -13.58 -8.39
C HIS A 105 0.97 -13.06 -9.45
N PRO A 106 0.54 -12.72 -10.69
CA PRO A 106 1.43 -12.21 -11.73
C PRO A 106 2.10 -10.89 -11.35
N SER A 107 1.39 -9.99 -10.66
CA SER A 107 1.96 -8.71 -10.24
C SER A 107 2.98 -8.88 -9.10
N PRO A 108 4.22 -8.35 -9.24
CA PRO A 108 5.22 -8.35 -8.18
C PRO A 108 4.78 -7.54 -6.96
N ASN A 109 4.02 -6.45 -7.15
CA ASN A 109 3.50 -5.64 -6.04
C ASN A 109 2.59 -6.46 -5.13
N VAL A 110 1.69 -7.25 -5.72
CA VAL A 110 0.78 -8.12 -4.94
C VAL A 110 1.57 -9.18 -4.17
N ARG A 111 2.56 -9.81 -4.81
CA ARG A 111 3.41 -10.81 -4.14
C ARG A 111 4.21 -10.22 -3.00
N TYR A 112 4.73 -9.00 -3.18
CA TYR A 112 5.44 -8.27 -2.13
C TYR A 112 4.57 -8.08 -0.90
N TYR A 113 3.38 -7.49 -1.07
CA TYR A 113 2.46 -7.23 0.03
C TYR A 113 1.90 -8.52 0.65
N ALA A 114 1.64 -9.55 -0.14
CA ALA A 114 1.23 -10.85 0.37
C ALA A 114 2.29 -11.47 1.29
N LEU A 115 3.57 -11.39 0.88
CA LEU A 115 4.67 -11.90 1.71
C LEU A 115 4.83 -11.10 3.01
N LEU A 116 4.72 -9.77 2.97
CA LEU A 116 4.76 -8.97 4.18
C LEU A 116 3.64 -9.37 5.15
N GLY A 117 2.40 -9.47 4.67
CA GLY A 117 1.26 -9.86 5.50
C GLY A 117 1.41 -11.26 6.10
N LEU A 118 1.94 -12.22 5.33
CA LEU A 118 2.24 -13.56 5.83
C LEU A 118 3.36 -13.54 6.89
N ALA A 119 4.44 -12.79 6.64
CA ALA A 119 5.57 -12.71 7.57
C ALA A 119 5.18 -12.06 8.91
N GLU A 120 4.28 -11.07 8.89
CA GLU A 120 3.75 -10.42 10.09
C GLU A 120 2.80 -11.31 10.88
N ARG A 121 1.90 -12.02 10.20
CA ARG A 121 0.85 -12.82 10.85
C ARG A 121 1.29 -14.23 11.21
N ASP A 122 2.30 -14.75 10.51
CA ASP A 122 2.87 -16.09 10.76
C ASP A 122 4.41 -16.06 10.68
N PRO A 123 5.07 -15.38 11.64
CA PRO A 123 6.51 -15.16 11.62
C PRO A 123 7.33 -16.46 11.71
N LYS A 124 6.75 -17.54 12.21
CA LYS A 124 7.42 -18.85 12.29
C LYS A 124 7.66 -19.46 10.92
N ASN A 125 6.77 -19.20 9.98
CA ASN A 125 6.81 -19.74 8.62
C ASN A 125 7.34 -18.76 7.58
N LYS A 126 7.80 -17.56 7.97
CA LYS A 126 8.24 -16.50 7.04
C LYS A 126 9.32 -16.96 6.05
N THR A 127 10.24 -17.82 6.47
CA THR A 127 11.27 -18.39 5.59
C THR A 127 10.67 -19.25 4.49
N ASN A 128 9.67 -20.07 4.81
CA ASN A 128 8.98 -20.92 3.82
C ASN A 128 8.21 -20.07 2.79
N TYR A 129 7.56 -18.99 3.23
CA TYR A 129 6.89 -18.06 2.33
C TYR A 129 7.88 -17.33 1.41
N TYR A 130 8.98 -16.85 1.96
CA TYR A 130 10.03 -16.19 1.19
C TYR A 130 10.64 -17.12 0.13
N GLN A 131 10.90 -18.39 0.45
CA GLN A 131 11.44 -19.37 -0.50
C GLN A 131 10.53 -19.57 -1.74
N GLN A 132 9.23 -19.33 -1.63
CA GLN A 132 8.31 -19.41 -2.77
C GLN A 132 8.54 -18.27 -3.78
N LEU A 133 9.16 -17.17 -3.37
CA LEU A 133 9.55 -16.05 -4.24
C LEU A 133 11.01 -16.13 -4.69
N ALA A 134 11.84 -16.90 -4.01
CA ALA A 134 13.26 -17.01 -4.34
C ALA A 134 13.46 -17.50 -5.79
N GLY A 135 14.37 -16.84 -6.52
CA GLY A 135 14.67 -17.18 -7.92
C GLY A 135 13.69 -16.62 -8.94
N LYS A 136 12.71 -15.83 -8.54
CA LYS A 136 11.86 -15.08 -9.46
C LYS A 136 12.46 -13.68 -9.66
N TYR A 137 12.99 -13.45 -10.86
CA TYR A 137 13.62 -12.19 -11.26
C TYR A 137 12.59 -11.15 -11.69
N ASP A 138 11.69 -10.81 -10.78
CA ASP A 138 10.69 -9.79 -11.05
C ASP A 138 11.18 -8.44 -10.54
N SER A 139 11.18 -7.44 -11.41
CA SER A 139 11.51 -6.07 -11.03
C SER A 139 10.39 -5.47 -10.17
N LEU A 140 10.79 -4.75 -9.13
CA LEU A 140 9.91 -4.02 -8.21
C LEU A 140 10.40 -2.59 -8.04
N ASN A 141 9.49 -1.64 -8.14
CA ASN A 141 9.72 -0.27 -7.74
C ASN A 141 9.18 -0.05 -6.32
N THR A 142 9.92 0.67 -5.50
CA THR A 142 9.51 0.97 -4.13
C THR A 142 9.63 2.46 -3.85
N ILE A 143 8.83 2.96 -2.93
CA ILE A 143 9.05 4.24 -2.27
C ILE A 143 8.91 4.06 -0.76
N ASP A 144 9.96 4.42 -0.03
CA ASP A 144 9.99 4.39 1.43
C ASP A 144 10.28 5.82 1.93
N GLY A 145 9.29 6.42 2.55
CA GLY A 145 9.32 7.87 2.80
C GLY A 145 9.46 8.65 1.50
N CYS A 146 10.55 9.40 1.35
CA CYS A 146 10.89 10.15 0.13
C CYS A 146 11.94 9.48 -0.76
N VAL A 147 12.33 8.24 -0.45
CA VAL A 147 13.35 7.51 -1.21
C VAL A 147 12.70 6.49 -2.13
N GLY A 148 12.86 6.71 -3.43
CA GLY A 148 12.48 5.73 -4.46
C GLY A 148 13.65 4.79 -4.76
N SER A 149 13.35 3.52 -4.98
CA SER A 149 14.32 2.49 -5.35
C SER A 149 13.72 1.52 -6.35
N SER A 150 14.55 0.89 -7.17
CA SER A 150 14.18 -0.18 -8.10
C SER A 150 15.15 -1.34 -7.94
N GLY A 151 14.66 -2.56 -8.00
CA GLY A 151 15.47 -3.76 -7.85
C GLY A 151 14.65 -5.03 -7.96
N GLU A 152 15.22 -6.13 -7.55
CA GLU A 152 14.59 -7.43 -7.58
C GLU A 152 13.59 -7.60 -6.42
N LEU A 153 12.41 -8.15 -6.71
CA LEU A 153 11.38 -8.44 -5.71
C LEU A 153 11.93 -9.20 -4.49
N TRP A 154 12.75 -10.23 -4.74
CA TRP A 154 13.29 -11.07 -3.67
C TRP A 154 14.29 -10.33 -2.78
N GLU A 155 15.03 -9.35 -3.29
CA GLU A 155 15.96 -8.53 -2.50
C GLU A 155 15.21 -7.61 -1.55
N PHE A 156 14.21 -6.86 -2.06
CA PHE A 156 13.37 -6.01 -1.22
C PHE A 156 12.63 -6.79 -0.15
N THR A 157 12.06 -7.96 -0.51
CA THR A 157 11.36 -8.79 0.45
C THR A 157 12.30 -9.38 1.49
N ARG A 158 13.52 -9.79 1.12
CA ARG A 158 14.54 -10.25 2.07
C ARG A 158 14.87 -9.17 3.08
N TYR A 159 15.15 -7.97 2.61
CA TYR A 159 15.46 -6.84 3.48
C TYR A 159 14.33 -6.57 4.47
N ARG A 160 13.10 -6.43 3.97
CA ARG A 160 11.92 -6.12 4.81
C ARG A 160 11.57 -7.20 5.81
N VAL A 161 11.65 -8.47 5.43
CA VAL A 161 11.21 -9.61 6.25
C VAL A 161 12.26 -10.04 7.26
N PHE A 162 13.56 -9.93 6.94
CA PHE A 162 14.62 -10.51 7.76
C PHE A 162 15.60 -9.49 8.35
N GLU A 163 15.82 -8.36 7.71
CA GLU A 163 16.86 -7.39 8.08
C GLU A 163 16.27 -6.12 8.70
N SER A 164 15.07 -5.71 8.29
CA SER A 164 14.37 -4.55 8.87
C SER A 164 13.98 -4.86 10.31
N LYS A 165 14.45 -4.02 11.25
CA LYS A 165 14.14 -4.11 12.68
C LYS A 165 12.95 -3.23 13.09
N TYR A 166 12.20 -2.71 12.14
CA TYR A 166 11.09 -1.76 12.37
C TYR A 166 9.80 -2.25 11.75
#